data_414e3d498428c56ee930ed8b9bd751eb
#
_entry.id   414e3d498428c56ee930ed8b9bd751eb
#
_cell.length_a   1.000
_cell.length_b   1.000
_cell.length_c   1.000
_cell.angle_alpha   90.00
_cell.angle_beta   90.00
_cell.angle_gamma   90.00
#
_symmetry.space_group_name_H-M   'P 1'
#
loop_
_entity.id
_entity.type
_entity.pdbx_description
1 polymer ?
#
loop_
_entity_poly.entity_id
_entity_poly.type
_entity_poly.pdbx_seq_one_letter_code
_entity_poly.pdbx_strand_id
1 'polypeptide(L)'
;MDIENKAIIITGAARGLGAAMAKRLATHKCKLGLIDLDQESINATKAACASLGAEVMAYAADVTCEEDVTSTFRQIVADLGPLYGAINNAGITRDALLVKFKDGKFEKKMSLEDWQAVINVNLTGVFLTGREAAQLMIESGTKGVIINISSIARHGNFGQTNYSATKAGVQAMAVVWAKELSRYGIRVNAIAPGFINTEMVAAMPDKVKENIAATIPLKRIGEPDEVAEAAEFIFQNDYFSGRCIDLDGASRM
;
A
#
# COMPACT_ATOMS: atom_id res chain seq x y z
N MET A 1 1.47 -19.94 6.12
CA MET A 1 0.00 -20.10 6.38
C MET A 1 -0.70 -20.21 5.04
N ASP A 2 -1.72 -21.05 4.93
CA ASP A 2 -2.54 -21.11 3.73
C ASP A 2 -3.56 -19.98 3.74
N ILE A 3 -3.64 -19.24 2.63
CA ILE A 3 -4.59 -18.13 2.44
C ILE A 3 -5.75 -18.51 1.51
N GLU A 4 -5.86 -19.77 1.11
CA GLU A 4 -6.98 -20.27 0.31
C GLU A 4 -8.31 -20.00 1.03
N ASN A 5 -9.29 -19.48 0.30
CA ASN A 5 -10.61 -19.06 0.80
C ASN A 5 -10.58 -17.97 1.90
N LYS A 6 -9.46 -17.31 2.16
CA LYS A 6 -9.36 -16.20 3.13
C LYS A 6 -9.71 -14.87 2.47
N ALA A 7 -10.52 -14.05 3.15
CA ALA A 7 -10.86 -12.71 2.68
C ALA A 7 -9.73 -11.72 2.94
N ILE A 8 -9.27 -11.05 1.89
CA ILE A 8 -8.18 -10.05 1.93
C ILE A 8 -8.65 -8.78 1.22
N ILE A 9 -8.52 -7.64 1.89
CA ILE A 9 -8.80 -6.32 1.34
C ILE A 9 -7.50 -5.68 0.81
N ILE A 10 -7.56 -5.04 -0.35
CA ILE A 10 -6.45 -4.27 -0.92
C ILE A 10 -6.97 -2.90 -1.36
N THR A 11 -6.42 -1.82 -0.79
CA THR A 11 -6.73 -0.45 -1.19
C THR A 11 -5.79 0.04 -2.29
N GLY A 12 -6.27 0.92 -3.19
CA GLY A 12 -5.49 1.35 -4.36
C GLY A 12 -5.23 0.18 -5.32
N ALA A 13 -6.24 -0.67 -5.54
CA ALA A 13 -6.10 -1.94 -6.22
C ALA A 13 -6.31 -1.88 -7.74
N ALA A 14 -6.67 -0.71 -8.29
CA ALA A 14 -6.94 -0.58 -9.73
C ALA A 14 -5.71 -0.85 -10.60
N ARG A 15 -4.51 -0.49 -10.14
CA ARG A 15 -3.26 -0.53 -10.92
C ARG A 15 -2.01 -0.65 -10.05
N GLY A 16 -0.84 -0.68 -10.69
CA GLY A 16 0.46 -0.62 -10.03
C GLY A 16 0.68 -1.73 -9.00
N LEU A 17 1.18 -1.36 -7.82
CA LEU A 17 1.52 -2.32 -6.77
C LEU A 17 0.28 -3.04 -6.21
N GLY A 18 -0.84 -2.32 -6.04
CA GLY A 18 -2.09 -2.92 -5.55
C GLY A 18 -2.60 -4.02 -6.47
N ALA A 19 -2.61 -3.76 -7.78
CA ALA A 19 -2.99 -4.75 -8.79
C ALA A 19 -2.02 -5.94 -8.85
N ALA A 20 -0.71 -5.70 -8.71
CA ALA A 20 0.30 -6.78 -8.70
C ALA A 20 0.12 -7.68 -7.46
N MET A 21 -0.03 -7.09 -6.27
CA MET A 21 -0.28 -7.85 -5.04
C MET A 21 -1.60 -8.63 -5.12
N ALA A 22 -2.66 -8.03 -5.69
CA ALA A 22 -3.94 -8.71 -5.89
C ALA A 22 -3.79 -9.94 -6.78
N LYS A 23 -3.12 -9.81 -7.94
CA LYS A 23 -2.88 -10.92 -8.88
C LYS A 23 -2.03 -12.04 -8.24
N ARG A 24 -0.98 -11.69 -7.51
CA ARG A 24 -0.12 -12.65 -6.83
C ARG A 24 -0.91 -13.46 -5.79
N LEU A 25 -1.66 -12.77 -4.93
CA LEU A 25 -2.48 -13.44 -3.91
C LEU A 25 -3.61 -14.27 -4.53
N ALA A 26 -4.16 -13.85 -5.67
CA ALA A 26 -5.20 -14.59 -6.39
C ALA A 26 -4.79 -16.00 -6.79
N THR A 27 -3.48 -16.24 -7.06
CA THR A 27 -2.95 -17.59 -7.38
C THR A 27 -3.17 -18.60 -6.24
N HIS A 28 -3.39 -18.12 -5.02
CA HIS A 28 -3.72 -18.95 -3.84
C HIS A 28 -5.22 -19.13 -3.64
N LYS A 29 -6.06 -18.77 -4.61
CA LYS A 29 -7.53 -18.92 -4.55
C LYS A 29 -8.14 -18.27 -3.30
N CYS A 30 -7.60 -17.14 -2.88
CA CYS A 30 -8.16 -16.32 -1.80
C CYS A 30 -9.39 -15.53 -2.29
N LYS A 31 -10.08 -14.88 -1.37
CA LYS A 31 -11.19 -13.97 -1.65
C LYS A 31 -10.66 -12.54 -1.57
N LEU A 32 -10.88 -11.74 -2.60
CA LEU A 32 -10.30 -10.39 -2.70
C LEU A 32 -11.39 -9.31 -2.73
N GLY A 33 -11.36 -8.42 -1.75
CA GLY A 33 -12.05 -7.14 -1.76
C GLY A 33 -11.12 -6.05 -2.28
N LEU A 34 -11.30 -5.64 -3.54
CA LEU A 34 -10.48 -4.63 -4.19
C LEU A 34 -11.12 -3.26 -4.07
N ILE A 35 -10.41 -2.29 -3.51
CA ILE A 35 -10.91 -0.93 -3.27
C ILE A 35 -10.09 0.08 -4.07
N ASP A 36 -10.75 1.01 -4.75
CA ASP A 36 -10.18 2.22 -5.33
C ASP A 36 -11.25 3.33 -5.34
N LEU A 37 -10.88 4.55 -5.75
CA LEU A 37 -11.84 5.68 -5.83
C LEU A 37 -12.93 5.45 -6.89
N ASP A 38 -12.61 4.74 -7.96
CA ASP A 38 -13.53 4.43 -9.04
C ASP A 38 -13.59 2.92 -9.27
N GLN A 39 -14.80 2.37 -9.16
CA GLN A 39 -15.04 0.95 -9.31
C GLN A 39 -14.74 0.43 -10.73
N GLU A 40 -14.96 1.23 -11.76
CA GLU A 40 -14.70 0.82 -13.14
C GLU A 40 -13.20 0.62 -13.38
N SER A 41 -12.37 1.45 -12.75
CA SER A 41 -10.91 1.34 -12.84
C SER A 41 -10.36 0.01 -12.32
N ILE A 42 -11.09 -0.67 -11.42
CA ILE A 42 -10.70 -1.97 -10.83
C ILE A 42 -11.00 -3.16 -11.77
N ASN A 43 -11.87 -3.00 -12.77
CA ASN A 43 -12.37 -4.12 -13.57
C ASN A 43 -11.29 -4.97 -14.22
N ALA A 44 -10.22 -4.35 -14.70
CA ALA A 44 -9.09 -5.09 -15.30
C ALA A 44 -8.37 -5.98 -14.28
N THR A 45 -8.11 -5.45 -13.08
CA THR A 45 -7.49 -6.21 -11.98
C THR A 45 -8.42 -7.31 -11.48
N LYS A 46 -9.71 -7.03 -11.32
CA LYS A 46 -10.73 -8.00 -10.94
C LYS A 46 -10.78 -9.17 -11.90
N ALA A 47 -10.88 -8.90 -13.22
CA ALA A 47 -10.92 -9.94 -14.25
C ALA A 47 -9.64 -10.80 -14.25
N ALA A 48 -8.47 -10.18 -14.13
CA ALA A 48 -7.20 -10.88 -14.04
C ALA A 48 -7.12 -11.79 -12.79
N CYS A 49 -7.53 -11.32 -11.63
CA CYS A 49 -7.54 -12.13 -10.40
C CYS A 49 -8.56 -13.27 -10.47
N ALA A 50 -9.74 -13.05 -11.04
CA ALA A 50 -10.75 -14.09 -11.23
C ALA A 50 -10.23 -15.21 -12.17
N SER A 51 -9.49 -14.87 -13.23
CA SER A 51 -8.88 -15.85 -14.14
C SER A 51 -7.81 -16.72 -13.46
N LEU A 52 -7.24 -16.27 -12.34
CA LEU A 52 -6.30 -17.00 -11.50
C LEU A 52 -6.97 -17.87 -10.43
N GLY A 53 -8.31 -17.86 -10.37
CA GLY A 53 -9.12 -18.72 -9.49
C GLY A 53 -9.55 -18.07 -8.18
N ALA A 54 -9.34 -16.78 -7.97
CA ALA A 54 -9.81 -16.06 -6.80
C ALA A 54 -11.29 -15.64 -6.94
N GLU A 55 -12.00 -15.60 -5.80
CA GLU A 55 -13.28 -14.91 -5.69
C GLU A 55 -13.00 -13.41 -5.50
N VAL A 56 -13.51 -12.54 -6.40
CA VAL A 56 -13.09 -11.12 -6.41
C VAL A 56 -14.29 -10.19 -6.51
N MET A 57 -14.35 -9.24 -5.58
CA MET A 57 -15.32 -8.15 -5.59
C MET A 57 -14.61 -6.80 -5.65
N ALA A 58 -15.22 -5.82 -6.33
CA ALA A 58 -14.69 -4.47 -6.51
C ALA A 58 -15.62 -3.46 -5.83
N TYR A 59 -15.02 -2.50 -5.11
CA TYR A 59 -15.73 -1.49 -4.35
C TYR A 59 -15.12 -0.11 -4.58
N ALA A 60 -15.99 0.91 -4.72
CA ALA A 60 -15.56 2.30 -4.73
C ALA A 60 -15.57 2.83 -3.29
N ALA A 61 -14.46 3.41 -2.83
CA ALA A 61 -14.40 4.13 -1.56
C ALA A 61 -13.25 5.14 -1.53
N ASP A 62 -13.49 6.27 -0.90
CA ASP A 62 -12.44 7.22 -0.54
C ASP A 62 -11.85 6.82 0.82
N VAL A 63 -10.59 6.38 0.83
CA VAL A 63 -9.90 6.00 2.08
C VAL A 63 -9.72 7.16 3.05
N THR A 64 -9.95 8.41 2.62
CA THR A 64 -9.89 9.59 3.49
C THR A 64 -11.22 9.87 4.20
N CYS A 65 -12.31 9.21 3.79
CA CYS A 65 -13.63 9.32 4.38
C CYS A 65 -13.89 8.14 5.34
N GLU A 66 -14.04 8.42 6.62
CA GLU A 66 -14.23 7.39 7.65
C GLU A 66 -15.50 6.57 7.41
N GLU A 67 -16.59 7.22 7.01
CA GLU A 67 -17.86 6.57 6.71
C GLU A 67 -17.76 5.62 5.52
N ASP A 68 -17.05 6.02 4.45
CA ASP A 68 -16.81 5.18 3.28
C ASP A 68 -16.00 3.94 3.65
N VAL A 69 -14.92 4.12 4.42
CA VAL A 69 -14.08 3.02 4.90
C VAL A 69 -14.90 2.04 5.73
N THR A 70 -15.63 2.54 6.73
CA THR A 70 -16.41 1.70 7.64
C THR A 70 -17.50 0.92 6.89
N SER A 71 -18.27 1.59 6.04
CA SER A 71 -19.37 0.95 5.29
C SER A 71 -18.84 -0.08 4.29
N THR A 72 -17.77 0.26 3.54
CA THR A 72 -17.20 -0.63 2.53
C THR A 72 -16.53 -1.85 3.14
N PHE A 73 -15.78 -1.70 4.24
CA PHE A 73 -15.16 -2.84 4.91
C PHE A 73 -16.19 -3.82 5.48
N ARG A 74 -17.28 -3.30 6.08
CA ARG A 74 -18.40 -4.14 6.55
C ARG A 74 -19.13 -4.84 5.41
N GLN A 75 -19.32 -4.17 4.26
CA GLN A 75 -19.90 -4.78 3.08
C GLN A 75 -19.01 -5.92 2.55
N ILE A 76 -17.69 -5.73 2.50
CA ILE A 76 -16.74 -6.77 2.07
C ILE A 76 -16.83 -8.00 2.98
N VAL A 77 -16.91 -7.79 4.29
CA VAL A 77 -17.05 -8.91 5.25
C VAL A 77 -18.41 -9.63 5.07
N ALA A 78 -19.48 -8.90 4.76
CA ALA A 78 -20.78 -9.51 4.46
C ALA A 78 -20.75 -10.34 3.17
N ASP A 79 -20.03 -9.89 2.14
CA ASP A 79 -19.97 -10.54 0.83
C ASP A 79 -18.96 -11.70 0.80
N LEU A 80 -17.78 -11.55 1.41
CA LEU A 80 -16.65 -12.48 1.27
C LEU A 80 -16.39 -13.32 2.54
N GLY A 81 -17.02 -12.98 3.66
CA GLY A 81 -16.81 -13.62 4.95
C GLY A 81 -15.78 -12.93 5.83
N PRO A 82 -15.39 -13.55 6.97
CA PRO A 82 -14.52 -12.95 7.97
C PRO A 82 -13.18 -12.48 7.39
N LEU A 83 -12.81 -11.24 7.72
CA LEU A 83 -11.60 -10.61 7.20
C LEU A 83 -10.34 -11.28 7.79
N TYR A 84 -9.45 -11.73 6.92
CA TYR A 84 -8.15 -12.31 7.28
C TYR A 84 -6.98 -11.38 6.97
N GLY A 85 -7.05 -10.58 5.93
CA GLY A 85 -5.95 -9.73 5.51
C GLY A 85 -6.37 -8.33 5.08
N ALA A 86 -5.49 -7.34 5.30
CA ALA A 86 -5.65 -6.00 4.74
C ALA A 86 -4.31 -5.47 4.26
N ILE A 87 -4.26 -4.97 3.02
CA ILE A 87 -3.11 -4.28 2.44
C ILE A 87 -3.48 -2.82 2.23
N ASN A 88 -2.91 -1.95 3.04
CA ASN A 88 -3.08 -0.51 2.95
C ASN A 88 -2.08 0.04 1.94
N ASN A 89 -2.47 0.08 0.66
CA ASN A 89 -1.61 0.45 -0.47
C ASN A 89 -2.01 1.79 -1.12
N ALA A 90 -3.25 2.24 -0.98
CA ALA A 90 -3.69 3.52 -1.54
C ALA A 90 -2.72 4.66 -1.15
N GLY A 91 -2.33 5.47 -2.13
CA GLY A 91 -1.40 6.56 -1.90
C GLY A 91 -1.21 7.45 -3.11
N ILE A 92 -0.84 8.70 -2.83
CA ILE A 92 -0.57 9.74 -3.84
C ILE A 92 0.76 10.43 -3.55
N THR A 93 1.28 11.14 -4.54
CA THR A 93 2.38 12.10 -4.39
C THR A 93 1.92 13.50 -4.80
N ARG A 94 2.48 14.52 -4.16
CA ARG A 94 2.38 15.93 -4.52
C ARG A 94 3.74 16.55 -4.22
N ASP A 95 4.68 16.33 -5.14
CA ASP A 95 6.08 16.69 -4.95
C ASP A 95 6.30 18.19 -5.12
N ALA A 96 6.94 18.81 -4.16
CA ALA A 96 7.33 20.20 -4.18
C ALA A 96 8.49 20.46 -3.23
N LEU A 97 9.36 21.43 -3.57
CA LEU A 97 10.35 21.91 -2.61
C LEU A 97 9.66 22.61 -1.45
N LEU A 98 10.20 22.45 -0.23
CA LEU A 98 9.73 23.18 0.95
C LEU A 98 9.65 24.68 0.66
N VAL A 99 10.75 25.22 0.11
CA VAL A 99 10.81 26.60 -0.42
C VAL A 99 11.72 26.60 -1.65
N LYS A 100 11.30 27.27 -2.71
CA LYS A 100 12.07 27.44 -3.94
C LYS A 100 12.43 28.91 -4.17
N PHE A 101 13.71 29.20 -4.25
CA PHE A 101 14.29 30.47 -4.69
C PHE A 101 15.05 30.25 -6.00
N LYS A 102 14.99 31.26 -6.88
CA LYS A 102 15.78 31.31 -8.10
C LYS A 102 16.31 32.72 -8.27
N ASP A 103 17.57 32.86 -8.57
CA ASP A 103 18.26 34.15 -8.76
C ASP A 103 18.00 35.14 -7.58
N GLY A 104 18.02 34.62 -6.34
CA GLY A 104 17.79 35.40 -5.12
C GLY A 104 16.32 35.80 -4.88
N LYS A 105 15.38 35.36 -5.73
CA LYS A 105 13.95 35.69 -5.60
C LYS A 105 13.14 34.46 -5.20
N PHE A 106 12.16 34.69 -4.32
CA PHE A 106 11.19 33.65 -3.95
C PHE A 106 10.34 33.29 -5.18
N GLU A 107 10.24 32.00 -5.51
CA GLU A 107 9.37 31.49 -6.56
C GLU A 107 8.09 30.86 -5.99
N LYS A 108 8.27 29.85 -5.13
CA LYS A 108 7.16 29.10 -4.53
C LYS A 108 7.59 28.35 -3.28
N LYS A 109 6.62 27.85 -2.53
CA LYS A 109 6.80 26.92 -1.43
C LYS A 109 5.77 25.79 -1.56
N MET A 110 6.01 24.66 -0.89
CA MET A 110 5.00 23.60 -0.78
C MET A 110 3.71 24.20 -0.20
N SER A 111 2.58 23.97 -0.86
CA SER A 111 1.29 24.47 -0.38
C SER A 111 0.78 23.62 0.78
N LEU A 112 -0.04 24.22 1.65
CA LEU A 112 -0.72 23.46 2.71
C LEU A 112 -1.72 22.47 2.08
N GLU A 113 -2.30 22.77 0.94
CA GLU A 113 -3.20 21.90 0.19
C GLU A 113 -2.49 20.62 -0.26
N ASP A 114 -1.32 20.73 -0.92
CA ASP A 114 -0.52 19.57 -1.34
C ASP A 114 -0.02 18.76 -0.15
N TRP A 115 0.38 19.44 0.93
CA TRP A 115 0.74 18.77 2.17
C TRP A 115 -0.45 17.96 2.71
N GLN A 116 -1.60 18.59 2.90
CA GLN A 116 -2.77 17.97 3.50
C GLN A 116 -3.35 16.85 2.63
N ALA A 117 -3.35 17.00 1.31
CA ALA A 117 -3.79 15.95 0.39
C ALA A 117 -2.99 14.65 0.59
N VAL A 118 -1.65 14.76 0.70
CA VAL A 118 -0.78 13.59 0.91
C VAL A 118 -0.96 13.01 2.33
N ILE A 119 -1.08 13.86 3.36
CA ILE A 119 -1.36 13.41 4.72
C ILE A 119 -2.69 12.65 4.79
N ASN A 120 -3.74 13.19 4.18
CA ASN A 120 -5.08 12.58 4.24
C ASN A 120 -5.08 11.18 3.62
N VAL A 121 -4.53 11.03 2.43
CA VAL A 121 -4.53 9.71 1.75
C VAL A 121 -3.52 8.76 2.37
N ASN A 122 -2.24 9.18 2.46
CA ASN A 122 -1.14 8.25 2.74
C ASN A 122 -0.96 7.96 4.23
N LEU A 123 -1.49 8.78 5.14
CA LEU A 123 -1.34 8.59 6.58
C LEU A 123 -2.69 8.37 7.26
N THR A 124 -3.62 9.34 7.14
CA THR A 124 -4.94 9.24 7.74
C THR A 124 -5.72 8.07 7.14
N GLY A 125 -5.70 7.91 5.79
CA GLY A 125 -6.37 6.80 5.12
C GLY A 125 -5.83 5.44 5.56
N VAL A 126 -4.50 5.29 5.70
CA VAL A 126 -3.89 4.05 6.23
C VAL A 126 -4.32 3.80 7.69
N PHE A 127 -4.43 4.87 8.51
CA PHE A 127 -4.93 4.75 9.87
C PHE A 127 -6.38 4.26 9.90
N LEU A 128 -7.27 4.86 9.11
CA LEU A 128 -8.69 4.50 9.05
C LEU A 128 -8.88 3.05 8.58
N THR A 129 -8.25 2.68 7.48
CA THR A 129 -8.36 1.32 6.91
C THR A 129 -7.73 0.26 7.80
N GLY A 130 -6.58 0.54 8.42
CA GLY A 130 -5.92 -0.37 9.36
C GLY A 130 -6.71 -0.56 10.66
N ARG A 131 -7.31 0.51 11.19
CA ARG A 131 -8.18 0.47 12.38
C ARG A 131 -9.44 -0.35 12.13
N GLU A 132 -10.13 -0.12 11.01
CA GLU A 132 -11.35 -0.85 10.65
C GLU A 132 -11.02 -2.34 10.41
N ALA A 133 -9.94 -2.64 9.69
CA ALA A 133 -9.50 -4.02 9.49
C ALA A 133 -9.23 -4.73 10.83
N ALA A 134 -8.51 -4.08 11.75
CA ALA A 134 -8.22 -4.64 13.06
C ALA A 134 -9.50 -4.91 13.88
N GLN A 135 -10.45 -3.96 13.87
CA GLN A 135 -11.74 -4.12 14.55
C GLN A 135 -12.49 -5.35 14.02
N LEU A 136 -12.66 -5.47 12.70
CA LEU A 136 -13.40 -6.58 12.08
C LEU A 136 -12.74 -7.94 12.33
N MET A 137 -11.40 -8.00 12.32
CA MET A 137 -10.66 -9.21 12.67
C MET A 137 -10.88 -9.60 14.14
N ILE A 138 -10.88 -8.62 15.07
CA ILE A 138 -11.12 -8.87 16.50
C ILE A 138 -12.57 -9.31 16.73
N GLU A 139 -13.56 -8.64 16.13
CA GLU A 139 -14.98 -8.98 16.24
C GLU A 139 -15.29 -10.41 15.76
N SER A 140 -14.61 -10.86 14.70
CA SER A 140 -14.76 -12.22 14.16
C SER A 140 -13.86 -13.27 14.84
N GLY A 141 -12.95 -12.86 15.72
CA GLY A 141 -11.94 -13.76 16.31
C GLY A 141 -10.88 -14.25 15.32
N THR A 142 -10.73 -13.58 14.19
CA THR A 142 -9.78 -13.96 13.13
C THR A 142 -8.36 -13.51 13.48
N LYS A 143 -7.42 -14.47 13.47
CA LYS A 143 -5.98 -14.18 13.56
C LYS A 143 -5.47 -13.77 12.19
N GLY A 144 -5.28 -12.47 11.97
CA GLY A 144 -5.08 -11.90 10.65
C GLY A 144 -3.74 -11.22 10.42
N VAL A 145 -3.64 -10.54 9.26
CA VAL A 145 -2.43 -9.84 8.81
C VAL A 145 -2.80 -8.46 8.24
N ILE A 146 -2.12 -7.42 8.69
CA ILE A 146 -2.20 -6.07 8.11
C ILE A 146 -0.83 -5.72 7.52
N ILE A 147 -0.81 -5.24 6.27
CA ILE A 147 0.39 -4.79 5.57
C ILE A 147 0.22 -3.32 5.18
N ASN A 148 1.14 -2.47 5.62
CA ASN A 148 1.18 -1.06 5.22
C ASN A 148 2.26 -0.84 4.16
N ILE A 149 1.91 -0.21 3.03
CA ILE A 149 2.90 0.13 1.99
C ILE A 149 3.56 1.46 2.33
N SER A 150 4.81 1.36 2.79
CA SER A 150 5.73 2.47 3.03
C SER A 150 6.50 2.84 1.75
N SER A 151 7.73 3.31 1.86
CA SER A 151 8.66 3.64 0.76
C SER A 151 10.05 3.83 1.32
N ILE A 152 11.09 3.67 0.53
CA ILE A 152 12.45 4.12 0.89
C ILE A 152 12.49 5.63 1.16
N ALA A 153 11.59 6.40 0.54
CA ALA A 153 11.45 7.84 0.79
C ALA A 153 11.12 8.20 2.26
N ARG A 154 10.78 7.22 3.11
CA ARG A 154 10.62 7.42 4.57
C ARG A 154 11.87 7.93 5.28
N HIS A 155 13.04 7.77 4.67
CA HIS A 155 14.31 8.30 5.18
C HIS A 155 14.60 9.73 4.73
N GLY A 156 13.76 10.28 3.87
CA GLY A 156 13.87 11.60 3.27
C GLY A 156 14.18 11.51 1.78
N ASN A 157 13.39 12.20 0.95
CA ASN A 157 13.67 12.35 -0.47
C ASN A 157 13.46 13.82 -0.88
N PHE A 158 14.34 14.31 -1.72
CA PHE A 158 14.33 15.69 -2.18
C PHE A 158 12.99 16.06 -2.84
N GLY A 159 12.35 17.11 -2.36
CA GLY A 159 11.04 17.55 -2.86
C GLY A 159 9.84 16.77 -2.33
N GLN A 160 10.02 15.84 -1.39
CA GLN A 160 8.95 14.96 -0.89
C GLN A 160 8.74 15.07 0.63
N THR A 161 8.76 16.28 1.18
CA THR A 161 8.57 16.49 2.63
C THR A 161 7.28 15.85 3.15
N ASN A 162 6.16 16.05 2.45
CA ASN A 162 4.85 15.46 2.77
C ASN A 162 4.86 13.94 2.63
N TYR A 163 5.33 13.42 1.50
CA TYR A 163 5.36 11.99 1.21
C TYR A 163 6.28 11.24 2.18
N SER A 164 7.50 11.73 2.39
CA SER A 164 8.47 11.14 3.32
C SER A 164 7.92 11.07 4.75
N ALA A 165 7.30 12.15 5.23
CA ALA A 165 6.66 12.18 6.54
C ALA A 165 5.57 11.10 6.68
N THR A 166 4.71 10.94 5.65
CA THR A 166 3.65 9.91 5.70
C THR A 166 4.24 8.51 5.68
N LYS A 167 5.24 8.25 4.83
CA LYS A 167 5.82 6.90 4.68
C LYS A 167 6.68 6.48 5.90
N ALA A 168 7.26 7.44 6.61
CA ALA A 168 7.85 7.20 7.94
C ALA A 168 6.76 6.89 8.98
N GLY A 169 5.67 7.65 8.97
CA GLY A 169 4.54 7.45 9.88
C GLY A 169 3.89 6.08 9.75
N VAL A 170 3.63 5.60 8.52
CA VAL A 170 2.99 4.29 8.32
C VAL A 170 3.89 3.13 8.74
N GLN A 171 5.22 3.26 8.64
CA GLN A 171 6.13 2.28 9.20
C GLN A 171 6.07 2.27 10.73
N ALA A 172 6.05 3.45 11.35
CA ALA A 172 5.93 3.55 12.81
C ALA A 172 4.60 2.94 13.31
N MET A 173 3.48 3.22 12.62
CA MET A 173 2.18 2.59 12.91
C MET A 173 2.25 1.07 12.84
N ALA A 174 2.92 0.49 11.85
CA ALA A 174 3.06 -0.96 11.74
C ALA A 174 3.74 -1.57 12.97
N VAL A 175 4.76 -0.90 13.53
CA VAL A 175 5.45 -1.35 14.76
C VAL A 175 4.55 -1.25 15.98
N VAL A 176 3.80 -0.16 16.14
CA VAL A 176 2.87 0.05 17.26
C VAL A 176 1.74 -0.96 17.20
N TRP A 177 1.07 -1.07 16.05
CA TRP A 177 -0.06 -1.98 15.88
C TRP A 177 0.33 -3.46 16.05
N ALA A 178 1.53 -3.85 15.60
CA ALA A 178 2.03 -5.20 15.83
C ALA A 178 2.10 -5.55 17.33
N LYS A 179 2.46 -4.58 18.19
CA LYS A 179 2.50 -4.78 19.65
C LYS A 179 1.11 -4.80 20.27
N GLU A 180 0.25 -3.85 19.88
CA GLU A 180 -1.10 -3.70 20.43
C GLU A 180 -2.02 -4.86 20.04
N LEU A 181 -1.92 -5.34 18.79
CA LEU A 181 -2.80 -6.35 18.22
C LEU A 181 -2.31 -7.79 18.39
N SER A 182 -1.08 -7.98 18.87
CA SER A 182 -0.48 -9.32 19.08
C SER A 182 -1.33 -10.22 20.01
N ARG A 183 -1.95 -9.65 21.04
CA ARG A 183 -2.84 -10.37 21.95
C ARG A 183 -4.08 -10.96 21.28
N TYR A 184 -4.45 -10.46 20.10
CA TYR A 184 -5.54 -10.98 19.27
C TYR A 184 -5.02 -11.91 18.16
N GLY A 185 -3.71 -12.14 18.10
CA GLY A 185 -3.08 -12.94 17.05
C GLY A 185 -3.00 -12.25 15.71
N ILE A 186 -3.16 -10.92 15.66
CA ILE A 186 -3.04 -10.12 14.43
C ILE A 186 -1.61 -9.63 14.29
N ARG A 187 -0.99 -9.92 13.13
CA ARG A 187 0.34 -9.45 12.75
C ARG A 187 0.24 -8.19 11.91
N VAL A 188 1.17 -7.27 12.10
CA VAL A 188 1.23 -6.04 11.30
C VAL A 188 2.65 -5.82 10.82
N ASN A 189 2.81 -5.52 9.53
CA ASN A 189 4.11 -5.30 8.90
C ASN A 189 4.05 -4.14 7.91
N ALA A 190 5.21 -3.71 7.45
CA ALA A 190 5.33 -2.76 6.34
C ALA A 190 6.19 -3.33 5.22
N ILE A 191 5.98 -2.83 4.00
CA ILE A 191 6.87 -3.01 2.86
C ILE A 191 7.29 -1.61 2.42
N ALA A 192 8.57 -1.42 2.14
CA ALA A 192 9.14 -0.16 1.68
C ALA A 192 9.78 -0.35 0.30
N PRO A 193 9.02 -0.19 -0.78
CA PRO A 193 9.55 -0.26 -2.12
C PRO A 193 10.49 0.90 -2.42
N GLY A 194 11.49 0.63 -3.26
CA GLY A 194 12.29 1.62 -3.95
C GLY A 194 11.62 2.13 -5.23
N PHE A 195 12.42 2.34 -6.26
CA PHE A 195 11.91 2.63 -7.60
C PHE A 195 11.39 1.35 -8.24
N ILE A 196 10.07 1.29 -8.45
CA ILE A 196 9.37 0.13 -9.02
C ILE A 196 8.72 0.52 -10.36
N ASN A 197 8.81 -0.33 -11.36
CA ASN A 197 8.30 -0.17 -12.71
C ASN A 197 6.76 -0.24 -12.77
N THR A 198 6.08 0.66 -12.08
CA THR A 198 4.64 0.87 -12.19
C THR A 198 4.31 1.62 -13.49
N GLU A 199 3.03 1.67 -13.90
CA GLU A 199 2.60 2.40 -15.09
C GLU A 199 3.10 3.85 -15.12
N MET A 200 3.18 4.51 -13.95
CA MET A 200 3.72 5.87 -13.81
C MET A 200 5.20 5.94 -14.22
N VAL A 201 6.01 5.00 -13.78
CA VAL A 201 7.44 4.91 -14.12
C VAL A 201 7.62 4.41 -15.55
N ALA A 202 6.82 3.44 -15.99
CA ALA A 202 6.85 2.92 -17.35
C ALA A 202 6.56 4.01 -18.41
N ALA A 203 5.70 4.98 -18.08
CA ALA A 203 5.38 6.12 -18.95
C ALA A 203 6.50 7.19 -19.03
N MET A 204 7.55 7.10 -18.20
CA MET A 204 8.68 8.03 -18.26
C MET A 204 9.55 7.78 -19.49
N PRO A 205 10.21 8.82 -20.05
CA PRO A 205 11.18 8.65 -21.12
C PRO A 205 12.31 7.67 -20.72
N ASP A 206 12.77 6.85 -21.68
CA ASP A 206 13.79 5.81 -21.42
C ASP A 206 15.05 6.38 -20.77
N LYS A 207 15.51 7.54 -21.23
CA LYS A 207 16.65 8.26 -20.64
C LYS A 207 16.48 8.54 -19.14
N VAL A 208 15.27 8.83 -18.69
CA VAL A 208 14.97 9.08 -17.28
C VAL A 208 15.02 7.76 -16.49
N LYS A 209 14.45 6.69 -17.05
CA LYS A 209 14.50 5.35 -16.45
C LYS A 209 15.93 4.83 -16.34
N GLU A 210 16.74 5.01 -17.38
CA GLU A 210 18.18 4.67 -17.36
C GLU A 210 18.94 5.44 -16.27
N ASN A 211 18.68 6.74 -16.15
CA ASN A 211 19.32 7.55 -15.11
C ASN A 211 18.91 7.08 -13.70
N ILE A 212 17.64 6.75 -13.48
CA ILE A 212 17.16 6.17 -12.21
C ILE A 212 17.88 4.84 -11.95
N ALA A 213 17.85 3.92 -12.91
CA ALA A 213 18.49 2.62 -12.79
C ALA A 213 20.00 2.72 -12.51
N ALA A 214 20.68 3.72 -13.08
CA ALA A 214 22.10 3.96 -12.84
C ALA A 214 22.42 4.35 -11.38
N THR A 215 21.46 4.96 -10.67
CA THR A 215 21.62 5.32 -9.24
C THR A 215 21.40 4.13 -8.31
N ILE A 216 20.67 3.10 -8.75
CA ILE A 216 20.39 1.90 -7.97
C ILE A 216 21.60 0.96 -8.04
N PRO A 217 22.14 0.45 -6.91
CA PRO A 217 23.28 -0.47 -6.93
C PRO A 217 23.05 -1.72 -7.79
N LEU A 218 21.85 -2.31 -7.80
CA LEU A 218 21.50 -3.44 -8.66
C LEU A 218 21.32 -3.07 -10.14
N LYS A 219 21.49 -1.78 -10.52
CA LYS A 219 21.44 -1.27 -11.90
C LYS A 219 20.17 -1.56 -12.66
N ARG A 220 19.06 -1.72 -11.97
CA ARG A 220 17.72 -1.83 -12.55
C ARG A 220 16.66 -1.25 -11.62
N ILE A 221 15.54 -0.91 -12.19
CA ILE A 221 14.30 -0.61 -11.48
C ILE A 221 13.68 -1.96 -11.06
N GLY A 222 13.03 -2.02 -9.90
CA GLY A 222 12.32 -3.22 -9.44
C GLY A 222 11.00 -3.40 -10.18
N GLU A 223 10.49 -4.62 -10.21
CA GLU A 223 9.20 -4.93 -10.81
C GLU A 223 8.08 -5.04 -9.76
N PRO A 224 6.82 -4.69 -10.11
CA PRO A 224 5.70 -4.77 -9.18
C PRO A 224 5.51 -6.16 -8.55
N ASP A 225 5.83 -7.23 -9.28
CA ASP A 225 5.72 -8.60 -8.78
C ASP A 225 6.72 -8.91 -7.66
N GLU A 226 7.90 -8.27 -7.64
CA GLU A 226 8.87 -8.41 -6.54
C GLU A 226 8.31 -7.85 -5.22
N VAL A 227 7.48 -6.77 -5.29
CA VAL A 227 6.76 -6.24 -4.12
C VAL A 227 5.61 -7.17 -3.72
N ALA A 228 4.94 -7.78 -4.70
CA ALA A 228 3.88 -8.74 -4.45
C ALA A 228 4.41 -10.03 -3.79
N GLU A 229 5.61 -10.49 -4.15
CA GLU A 229 6.31 -11.61 -3.46
C GLU A 229 6.58 -11.31 -1.98
N ALA A 230 6.95 -10.08 -1.66
CA ALA A 230 7.13 -9.70 -0.26
C ALA A 230 5.81 -9.69 0.52
N ALA A 231 4.71 -9.26 -0.10
CA ALA A 231 3.38 -9.34 0.51
C ALA A 231 2.98 -10.80 0.75
N GLU A 232 3.17 -11.67 -0.23
CA GLU A 232 2.94 -13.12 -0.12
C GLU A 232 3.77 -13.72 1.02
N PHE A 233 5.07 -13.43 1.09
CA PHE A 233 5.94 -13.87 2.18
C PHE A 233 5.40 -13.46 3.56
N ILE A 234 4.93 -12.21 3.71
CA ILE A 234 4.36 -11.73 4.98
C ILE A 234 3.11 -12.54 5.36
N PHE A 235 2.26 -12.89 4.42
CA PHE A 235 1.10 -13.75 4.68
C PHE A 235 1.51 -15.16 5.10
N GLN A 236 2.52 -15.74 4.49
CA GLN A 236 2.95 -17.11 4.71
C GLN A 236 3.80 -17.30 5.98
N ASN A 237 4.50 -16.27 6.47
CA ASN A 237 5.42 -16.37 7.60
C ASN A 237 4.78 -15.86 8.91
N ASP A 238 4.37 -16.77 9.77
CA ASP A 238 3.65 -16.47 11.01
C ASP A 238 4.49 -15.80 12.09
N TYR A 239 5.80 -15.88 11.99
CA TYR A 239 6.70 -15.28 12.98
C TYR A 239 7.17 -13.89 12.60
N PHE A 240 6.80 -13.42 11.39
CA PHE A 240 7.18 -12.09 10.90
C PHE A 240 6.11 -11.06 11.29
N SER A 241 6.43 -10.16 12.24
CA SER A 241 5.53 -9.11 12.74
C SER A 241 6.32 -7.91 13.27
N GLY A 242 5.77 -6.70 13.09
CA GLY A 242 6.36 -5.43 13.53
C GLY A 242 7.61 -5.04 12.76
N ARG A 243 7.76 -5.50 11.53
CA ARG A 243 8.95 -5.29 10.69
C ARG A 243 8.59 -4.62 9.36
N CYS A 244 9.62 -4.03 8.74
CA CYS A 244 9.55 -3.48 7.39
C CYS A 244 10.50 -4.25 6.47
N ILE A 245 10.00 -4.68 5.32
CA ILE A 245 10.82 -5.25 4.24
C ILE A 245 11.21 -4.12 3.30
N ASP A 246 12.51 -3.88 3.14
CA ASP A 246 13.05 -2.94 2.18
C ASP A 246 13.31 -3.65 0.84
N LEU A 247 12.69 -3.15 -0.24
CA LEU A 247 12.82 -3.69 -1.59
C LEU A 247 13.27 -2.57 -2.53
N ASP A 248 14.55 -2.26 -2.53
CA ASP A 248 15.09 -1.04 -3.12
C ASP A 248 16.35 -1.25 -3.97
N GLY A 249 16.77 -2.48 -4.18
CA GLY A 249 18.00 -2.77 -4.93
C GLY A 249 19.26 -2.21 -4.25
N ALA A 250 19.25 -2.08 -2.92
CA ALA A 250 20.25 -1.44 -2.07
C ALA A 250 20.35 0.09 -2.23
N SER A 251 19.31 0.72 -2.79
CA SER A 251 19.19 2.17 -2.98
C SER A 251 18.74 2.85 -1.68
N ARG A 252 19.59 2.83 -0.64
CA ARG A 252 19.31 3.55 0.60
C ARG A 252 19.38 5.06 0.36
N MET A 253 18.35 5.78 0.78
CA MET A 253 18.33 7.25 0.82
C MET A 253 18.89 7.75 2.14
#